data_e6e3e88aaabfae7152ccda6050cfa769
#
_entry.id   e6e3e88aaabfae7152ccda6050cfa769
#
_cell.length_a   1.000
_cell.length_b   1.000
_cell.length_c   1.000
_cell.angle_alpha   90.00
_cell.angle_beta   90.00
_cell.angle_gamma   90.00
#
_symmetry.space_group_name_H-M   'P 1'
#
loop_
_entity.id
_entity.type
_entity.pdbx_description
1 polymer ?
#
loop_
_entity_poly.entity_id
_entity_poly.type
_entity_poly.pdbx_seq_one_letter_code
_entity_poly.pdbx_strand_id
1 'polypeptide(L)'
;MKKTKVKKQKTLKKQGCSLFLLLMLLALAPVVLATVILSTTSLRLTRTNLEGSVQTTLHVTADNLAKYCKENEITAMNASGYYEYLDSLKEEDLEMAILADGIPATTSIKNENDYRIREIPMDQDLVSAGGTEGYYDKNVVIEGNTYYGYYIPIMNDGRITAVAFAAERKNEITDALWEIEVVFLVCAVGMVILFGVICFFLSRALSGKMKETGSRVDALAEGDLSARKESDSIVREIRNLLRNTSQMQR
;
A
#
# COMPACT_ATOMS: atom_id res chain seq x y z
N MET A 1 -70.71 -21.37 33.63
CA MET A 1 -69.59 -21.97 32.89
C MET A 1 -68.63 -20.84 32.40
N LYS A 2 -67.52 -20.62 33.11
CA LYS A 2 -66.49 -19.62 32.72
C LYS A 2 -65.40 -20.33 31.92
N LYS A 3 -65.25 -19.96 30.63
CA LYS A 3 -64.15 -20.42 29.77
C LYS A 3 -62.87 -19.66 30.10
N THR A 4 -61.92 -20.30 30.68
CA THR A 4 -60.56 -19.78 30.97
C THR A 4 -59.76 -19.78 29.66
N LYS A 5 -59.43 -18.60 29.15
CA LYS A 5 -58.53 -18.41 27.99
C LYS A 5 -57.12 -18.65 28.46
N VAL A 6 -56.52 -19.76 28.04
CA VAL A 6 -55.08 -20.02 28.19
C VAL A 6 -54.32 -19.09 27.23
N LYS A 7 -53.59 -18.12 27.79
CA LYS A 7 -52.67 -17.27 27.05
C LYS A 7 -51.45 -18.11 26.61
N LYS A 8 -51.34 -18.41 25.31
CA LYS A 8 -50.12 -18.96 24.70
C LYS A 8 -48.98 -17.93 24.92
N GLN A 9 -48.07 -18.19 25.79
CA GLN A 9 -46.79 -17.49 25.89
C GLN A 9 -46.04 -17.76 24.59
N LYS A 10 -45.85 -16.72 23.76
CA LYS A 10 -44.87 -16.70 22.67
C LYS A 10 -43.47 -16.72 23.30
N THR A 11 -42.86 -17.89 23.35
CA THR A 11 -41.42 -18.00 23.59
C THR A 11 -40.68 -17.23 22.50
N LEU A 12 -40.11 -16.10 22.87
CA LEU A 12 -39.13 -15.38 22.06
C LEU A 12 -37.97 -16.36 21.82
N LYS A 13 -37.93 -16.93 20.60
CA LYS A 13 -36.74 -17.61 20.09
C LYS A 13 -35.59 -16.61 20.14
N LYS A 14 -34.75 -16.67 21.19
CA LYS A 14 -33.42 -16.05 21.15
C LYS A 14 -32.72 -16.64 19.93
N GLN A 15 -32.58 -15.85 18.86
CA GLN A 15 -31.69 -16.17 17.74
C GLN A 15 -30.26 -16.10 18.28
N GLY A 16 -29.80 -17.16 18.90
CA GLY A 16 -28.40 -17.35 19.20
C GLY A 16 -27.66 -17.48 17.87
N CYS A 17 -26.61 -16.69 17.69
CA CYS A 17 -25.71 -16.84 16.56
C CYS A 17 -25.27 -18.31 16.50
N SER A 18 -25.35 -18.95 15.33
CA SER A 18 -24.92 -20.34 15.19
C SER A 18 -23.46 -20.44 15.65
N LEU A 19 -23.16 -21.44 16.51
CA LEU A 19 -21.78 -21.70 16.98
C LEU A 19 -20.78 -21.76 15.82
N PHE A 20 -21.22 -22.32 14.69
CA PHE A 20 -20.48 -22.34 13.44
C PHE A 20 -20.09 -20.94 12.96
N LEU A 21 -21.06 -20.00 12.95
CA LEU A 21 -20.84 -18.63 12.47
C LEU A 21 -19.92 -17.85 13.41
N LEU A 22 -20.07 -18.05 14.70
CA LEU A 22 -19.22 -17.42 15.72
C LEU A 22 -17.77 -17.92 15.61
N LEU A 23 -17.54 -19.22 15.48
CA LEU A 23 -16.21 -19.82 15.29
C LEU A 23 -15.56 -19.35 13.98
N MET A 24 -16.34 -19.29 12.89
CA MET A 24 -15.87 -18.81 11.60
C MET A 24 -15.44 -17.34 11.69
N LEU A 25 -16.24 -16.49 12.31
CA LEU A 25 -15.97 -15.07 12.45
C LEU A 25 -14.75 -14.84 13.35
N LEU A 26 -14.63 -15.57 14.46
CA LEU A 26 -13.49 -15.50 15.38
C LEU A 26 -12.17 -15.90 14.70
N ALA A 27 -12.21 -16.90 13.81
CA ALA A 27 -11.03 -17.36 13.09
C ALA A 27 -10.67 -16.42 11.91
N LEU A 28 -11.65 -15.84 11.22
CA LEU A 28 -11.45 -15.01 10.04
C LEU A 28 -11.05 -13.57 10.40
N ALA A 29 -11.61 -13.02 11.49
CA ALA A 29 -11.37 -11.62 11.88
C ALA A 29 -9.88 -11.26 12.04
N PRO A 30 -9.02 -12.03 12.73
CA PRO A 30 -7.61 -11.72 12.87
C PRO A 30 -6.86 -11.79 11.53
N VAL A 31 -7.25 -12.69 10.62
CA VAL A 31 -6.65 -12.81 9.28
C VAL A 31 -6.95 -11.58 8.44
N VAL A 32 -8.22 -11.16 8.41
CA VAL A 32 -8.62 -9.94 7.69
C VAL A 32 -7.90 -8.72 8.25
N LEU A 33 -7.86 -8.58 9.58
CA LEU A 33 -7.18 -7.47 10.24
C LEU A 33 -5.68 -7.44 9.91
N ALA A 34 -5.00 -8.58 10.01
CA ALA A 34 -3.59 -8.70 9.66
C ALA A 34 -3.33 -8.36 8.20
N THR A 35 -4.16 -8.85 7.27
CA THR A 35 -4.04 -8.56 5.83
C THR A 35 -4.19 -7.06 5.55
N VAL A 36 -5.17 -6.40 6.16
CA VAL A 36 -5.36 -4.95 6.00
C VAL A 36 -4.17 -4.16 6.54
N ILE A 37 -3.68 -4.49 7.73
CA ILE A 37 -2.51 -3.80 8.32
C ILE A 37 -1.27 -4.02 7.45
N LEU A 38 -1.02 -5.25 7.02
CA LEU A 38 0.16 -5.57 6.21
C LEU A 38 0.11 -4.85 4.86
N SER A 39 -1.03 -4.88 4.16
CA SER A 39 -1.22 -4.21 2.86
C SER A 39 -1.02 -2.70 2.99
N THR A 40 -1.65 -2.05 3.97
CA THR A 40 -1.52 -0.60 4.15
C THR A 40 -0.10 -0.19 4.53
N THR A 41 0.59 -0.98 5.37
CA THR A 41 1.99 -0.70 5.75
C THR A 41 2.93 -0.90 4.57
N SER A 42 2.75 -1.98 3.80
CA SER A 42 3.56 -2.27 2.61
C SER A 42 3.42 -1.18 1.55
N LEU A 43 2.20 -0.74 1.25
CA LEU A 43 1.94 0.34 0.29
C LEU A 43 2.60 1.66 0.72
N ARG A 44 2.48 2.03 1.99
CA ARG A 44 3.16 3.22 2.53
C ARG A 44 4.68 3.14 2.38
N LEU A 45 5.26 1.98 2.71
CA LEU A 45 6.70 1.77 2.61
C LEU A 45 7.17 1.83 1.15
N THR A 46 6.46 1.19 0.24
CA THR A 46 6.75 1.22 -1.20
C THR A 46 6.72 2.64 -1.73
N ARG A 47 5.69 3.42 -1.39
CA ARG A 47 5.58 4.82 -1.79
C ARG A 47 6.74 5.66 -1.26
N THR A 48 7.07 5.53 0.03
CA THR A 48 8.19 6.28 0.64
C THR A 48 9.53 5.91 0.00
N ASN A 49 9.75 4.62 -0.27
CA ASN A 49 10.98 4.16 -0.92
C ASN A 49 11.08 4.67 -2.36
N LEU A 50 9.98 4.67 -3.11
CA LEU A 50 9.94 5.17 -4.47
C LEU A 50 10.21 6.68 -4.53
N GLU A 51 9.51 7.47 -3.68
CA GLU A 51 9.78 8.91 -3.56
C GLU A 51 11.25 9.20 -3.17
N GLY A 52 11.82 8.41 -2.27
CA GLY A 52 13.23 8.52 -1.89
C GLY A 52 14.19 8.15 -3.02
N SER A 53 13.86 7.13 -3.81
CA SER A 53 14.63 6.75 -5.00
C SER A 53 14.61 7.86 -6.05
N VAL A 54 13.42 8.40 -6.35
CA VAL A 54 13.25 9.53 -7.28
C VAL A 54 14.08 10.74 -6.83
N GLN A 55 13.96 11.13 -5.56
CA GLN A 55 14.76 12.23 -5.01
C GLN A 55 16.27 12.02 -5.19
N THR A 56 16.75 10.79 -4.96
CA THR A 56 18.17 10.45 -5.11
C THR A 56 18.59 10.49 -6.57
N THR A 57 17.80 9.95 -7.47
CA THR A 57 18.06 9.97 -8.93
C THR A 57 18.11 11.42 -9.44
N LEU A 58 17.12 12.24 -9.08
CA LEU A 58 17.07 13.64 -9.49
C LEU A 58 18.25 14.44 -8.93
N HIS A 59 18.63 14.19 -7.66
CA HIS A 59 19.82 14.81 -7.08
C HIS A 59 21.08 14.47 -7.88
N VAL A 60 21.32 13.18 -8.13
CA VAL A 60 22.51 12.71 -8.86
C VAL A 60 22.54 13.29 -10.28
N THR A 61 21.40 13.33 -10.95
CA THR A 61 21.29 13.87 -12.30
C THR A 61 21.55 15.38 -12.34
N ALA A 62 20.93 16.13 -11.42
CA ALA A 62 21.14 17.58 -11.34
C ALA A 62 22.59 17.90 -10.94
N ASP A 63 23.21 17.12 -10.04
CA ASP A 63 24.62 17.29 -9.63
C ASP A 63 25.57 17.00 -10.80
N ASN A 64 25.34 15.93 -11.54
CA ASN A 64 26.12 15.61 -12.75
C ASN A 64 25.99 16.71 -13.80
N LEU A 65 24.78 17.24 -14.00
CA LEU A 65 24.55 18.35 -14.93
C LEU A 65 25.27 19.62 -14.44
N ALA A 66 25.20 19.93 -13.14
CA ALA A 66 25.88 21.09 -12.56
C ALA A 66 27.41 20.97 -12.69
N LYS A 67 27.98 19.79 -12.45
CA LYS A 67 29.42 19.52 -12.63
C LYS A 67 29.84 19.67 -14.09
N TYR A 68 29.07 19.09 -15.01
CA TYR A 68 29.31 19.22 -16.45
C TYR A 68 29.30 20.69 -16.87
N CYS A 69 28.30 21.45 -16.42
CA CYS A 69 28.23 22.90 -16.72
C CYS A 69 29.46 23.66 -16.19
N LYS A 70 29.91 23.32 -14.99
CA LYS A 70 31.09 23.94 -14.36
C LYS A 70 32.38 23.62 -15.11
N GLU A 71 32.57 22.35 -15.50
CA GLU A 71 33.77 21.87 -16.23
C GLU A 71 33.85 22.45 -17.65
N ASN A 72 32.72 22.73 -18.29
CA ASN A 72 32.66 23.27 -19.64
C ASN A 72 32.35 24.78 -19.69
N GLU A 73 32.42 25.45 -18.55
CA GLU A 73 32.14 26.89 -18.38
C GLU A 73 30.77 27.30 -19.00
N ILE A 74 29.76 26.40 -18.81
CA ILE A 74 28.42 26.65 -19.32
C ILE A 74 27.69 27.58 -18.33
N THR A 75 27.21 28.68 -18.88
CA THR A 75 26.43 29.70 -18.16
C THR A 75 25.07 29.87 -18.84
N ALA A 76 24.17 30.60 -18.23
CA ALA A 76 22.89 30.93 -18.86
C ALA A 76 23.01 31.57 -20.22
N MET A 77 24.10 32.25 -20.51
CA MET A 77 24.33 32.96 -21.80
C MET A 77 24.68 32.03 -22.97
N ASN A 78 25.41 30.94 -22.71
CA ASN A 78 25.85 30.00 -23.73
C ASN A 78 25.15 28.65 -23.72
N ALA A 79 24.31 28.40 -22.72
CA ALA A 79 23.63 27.13 -22.53
C ALA A 79 22.72 26.70 -23.71
N SER A 80 22.22 27.66 -24.50
CA SER A 80 21.38 27.36 -25.66
C SER A 80 22.07 26.46 -26.71
N GLY A 81 23.42 26.47 -26.78
CA GLY A 81 24.20 25.59 -27.64
C GLY A 81 24.28 24.13 -27.20
N TYR A 82 23.85 23.81 -25.98
CA TYR A 82 23.97 22.47 -25.37
C TYR A 82 22.67 21.66 -25.39
N TYR A 83 21.70 22.06 -26.20
CA TYR A 83 20.41 21.38 -26.30
C TYR A 83 20.56 19.92 -26.71
N GLU A 84 21.35 19.64 -27.78
CA GLU A 84 21.55 18.26 -28.24
C GLU A 84 22.21 17.39 -27.19
N TYR A 85 23.06 17.98 -26.34
CA TYR A 85 23.65 17.27 -25.21
C TYR A 85 22.60 16.90 -24.18
N LEU A 86 21.72 17.82 -23.75
CA LEU A 86 20.63 17.51 -22.81
C LEU A 86 19.67 16.49 -23.42
N ASP A 87 19.34 16.59 -24.68
CA ASP A 87 18.46 15.64 -25.36
C ASP A 87 19.10 14.24 -25.47
N SER A 88 20.43 14.16 -25.59
CA SER A 88 21.16 12.89 -25.59
C SER A 88 21.27 12.22 -24.24
N LEU A 89 21.16 12.99 -23.16
CA LEU A 89 21.15 12.49 -21.77
C LEU A 89 19.75 12.15 -21.27
N LYS A 90 18.72 12.49 -22.06
CA LYS A 90 17.34 12.23 -21.69
C LYS A 90 17.10 10.73 -21.59
N GLU A 91 16.77 10.27 -20.39
CA GLU A 91 16.17 8.97 -20.15
C GLU A 91 14.64 9.08 -20.29
N GLU A 92 13.95 7.95 -20.43
CA GLU A 92 12.54 7.88 -20.83
C GLU A 92 11.62 8.78 -19.99
N ASP A 93 11.92 8.95 -18.69
CA ASP A 93 11.09 9.68 -17.73
C ASP A 93 11.80 10.88 -17.09
N LEU A 94 13.09 11.10 -17.42
CA LEU A 94 13.95 12.09 -16.80
C LEU A 94 14.14 13.30 -17.70
N GLU A 95 13.72 14.45 -17.20
CA GLU A 95 13.82 15.73 -17.89
C GLU A 95 14.88 16.62 -17.25
N MET A 96 15.56 17.42 -18.06
CA MET A 96 16.63 18.30 -17.57
C MET A 96 16.52 19.70 -18.16
N ALA A 97 17.00 20.68 -17.41
CA ALA A 97 17.13 22.06 -17.86
C ALA A 97 18.30 22.78 -17.19
N ILE A 98 18.80 23.79 -17.88
CA ILE A 98 19.71 24.80 -17.31
C ILE A 98 18.94 26.12 -17.25
N LEU A 99 18.77 26.66 -16.05
CA LEU A 99 17.90 27.80 -15.76
C LEU A 99 18.72 29.07 -15.49
N ALA A 100 18.19 30.20 -15.92
CA ALA A 100 18.57 31.53 -15.50
C ALA A 100 17.33 32.22 -14.92
N ASP A 101 17.30 32.47 -13.63
CA ASP A 101 16.17 33.12 -12.93
C ASP A 101 14.79 32.48 -13.24
N GLY A 102 14.71 31.15 -13.29
CA GLY A 102 13.48 30.41 -13.63
C GLY A 102 13.18 30.33 -15.15
N ILE A 103 13.96 31.00 -15.97
CA ILE A 103 13.81 30.92 -17.43
C ILE A 103 14.78 29.85 -17.95
N PRO A 104 14.30 28.81 -18.65
CA PRO A 104 15.17 27.81 -19.24
C PRO A 104 16.08 28.45 -20.35
N ALA A 105 17.37 28.50 -20.07
CA ALA A 105 18.36 28.83 -21.11
C ALA A 105 18.49 27.67 -22.12
N THR A 106 18.35 26.44 -21.63
CA THR A 106 18.14 25.22 -22.41
C THR A 106 17.34 24.20 -21.60
N THR A 107 16.54 23.37 -22.27
CA THR A 107 15.70 22.35 -21.63
C THR A 107 15.37 21.19 -22.54
N SER A 108 15.29 19.98 -22.00
CA SER A 108 14.73 18.82 -22.70
C SER A 108 13.20 18.76 -22.58
N ILE A 109 12.61 19.50 -21.63
CA ILE A 109 11.17 19.49 -21.39
C ILE A 109 10.43 20.16 -22.54
N LYS A 110 9.44 19.45 -23.09
CA LYS A 110 8.58 19.92 -24.14
C LYS A 110 7.12 19.90 -23.72
N ASN A 111 6.34 20.82 -24.28
CA ASN A 111 4.90 20.83 -24.09
C ASN A 111 4.20 19.81 -25.03
N GLU A 112 2.88 19.70 -24.93
CA GLU A 112 2.05 18.78 -25.74
C GLU A 112 2.18 19.01 -27.27
N ASN A 113 2.61 20.19 -27.68
CA ASN A 113 2.83 20.55 -29.08
C ASN A 113 4.30 20.41 -29.54
N ASP A 114 5.12 19.70 -28.77
CA ASP A 114 6.57 19.48 -29.02
C ASP A 114 7.43 20.76 -28.98
N TYR A 115 6.90 21.87 -28.43
CA TYR A 115 7.68 23.10 -28.20
C TYR A 115 8.33 23.05 -26.82
N ARG A 116 9.56 23.56 -26.70
CA ARG A 116 10.26 23.70 -25.43
C ARG A 116 9.51 24.65 -24.51
N ILE A 117 9.44 24.31 -23.24
CA ILE A 117 8.83 25.15 -22.23
C ILE A 117 9.59 26.46 -22.06
N ARG A 118 8.87 27.50 -21.62
CA ARG A 118 9.43 28.86 -21.50
C ARG A 118 9.71 29.27 -20.06
N GLU A 119 9.15 28.56 -19.09
CA GLU A 119 9.26 28.91 -17.68
C GLU A 119 9.22 27.63 -16.84
N ILE A 120 10.11 27.55 -15.86
CA ILE A 120 10.12 26.53 -14.81
C ILE A 120 10.05 27.29 -13.49
N PRO A 121 9.01 27.07 -12.67
CA PRO A 121 8.90 27.69 -11.37
C PRO A 121 10.12 27.37 -10.50
N MET A 122 10.73 28.38 -9.92
CA MET A 122 11.91 28.25 -9.08
C MET A 122 11.84 29.23 -7.92
N ASP A 123 12.07 28.75 -6.71
CA ASP A 123 12.23 29.59 -5.53
C ASP A 123 13.72 29.96 -5.37
N GLN A 124 14.06 31.19 -5.70
CA GLN A 124 15.44 31.68 -5.64
C GLN A 124 16.02 31.69 -4.23
N ASP A 125 15.18 31.91 -3.21
CA ASP A 125 15.63 31.90 -1.82
C ASP A 125 16.01 30.49 -1.40
N LEU A 126 15.22 29.48 -1.78
CA LEU A 126 15.52 28.08 -1.52
C LEU A 126 16.73 27.58 -2.29
N VAL A 127 16.89 27.97 -3.54
CA VAL A 127 18.09 27.65 -4.35
C VAL A 127 19.35 28.24 -3.71
N SER A 128 19.27 29.49 -3.28
CA SER A 128 20.40 30.17 -2.62
C SER A 128 20.72 29.57 -1.25
N ALA A 129 19.71 29.22 -0.47
CA ALA A 129 19.84 28.60 0.84
C ALA A 129 20.38 27.16 0.77
N GLY A 130 20.05 26.41 -0.29
CA GLY A 130 20.52 25.06 -0.51
C GLY A 130 22.03 24.95 -0.82
N GLY A 131 22.65 26.06 -1.17
CA GLY A 131 24.08 26.09 -1.51
C GLY A 131 24.45 25.08 -2.59
N THR A 132 25.55 24.36 -2.40
CA THR A 132 26.00 23.35 -3.38
C THR A 132 25.17 22.08 -3.41
N GLU A 133 24.35 21.81 -2.38
CA GLU A 133 23.49 20.64 -2.33
C GLU A 133 22.16 20.86 -3.05
N GLY A 134 21.78 22.14 -3.28
CA GLY A 134 20.53 22.48 -3.93
C GLY A 134 19.28 22.19 -3.09
N TYR A 135 18.12 22.14 -3.73
CA TYR A 135 16.88 21.77 -3.04
C TYR A 135 15.96 20.91 -3.90
N TYR A 136 15.13 20.14 -3.22
CA TYR A 136 14.13 19.24 -3.81
C TYR A 136 12.73 19.82 -3.64
N ASP A 137 11.97 19.90 -4.75
CA ASP A 137 10.57 20.28 -4.75
C ASP A 137 9.70 19.11 -5.25
N LYS A 138 8.70 18.75 -4.44
CA LYS A 138 7.77 17.65 -4.76
C LYS A 138 6.64 18.05 -5.71
N ASN A 139 6.43 19.34 -5.96
CA ASN A 139 5.24 19.82 -6.65
C ASN A 139 5.55 20.95 -7.66
N VAL A 140 6.56 20.76 -8.47
CA VAL A 140 6.86 21.69 -9.56
C VAL A 140 5.77 21.58 -10.61
N VAL A 141 5.04 22.67 -10.88
CA VAL A 141 3.99 22.68 -11.89
C VAL A 141 4.52 23.37 -13.16
N ILE A 142 4.66 22.61 -14.23
CA ILE A 142 5.13 23.10 -15.52
C ILE A 142 4.03 22.85 -16.55
N GLU A 143 3.46 23.92 -17.11
CA GLU A 143 2.38 23.87 -18.11
C GLU A 143 1.22 22.91 -17.74
N GLY A 144 0.82 22.91 -16.47
CA GLY A 144 -0.29 22.09 -15.97
C GLY A 144 0.08 20.66 -15.55
N ASN A 145 1.27 20.19 -15.87
CA ASN A 145 1.80 18.91 -15.40
C ASN A 145 2.58 19.10 -14.10
N THR A 146 2.48 18.15 -13.18
CA THR A 146 3.22 18.16 -11.92
C THR A 146 4.44 17.26 -12.01
N TYR A 147 5.57 17.78 -11.54
CA TYR A 147 6.86 17.09 -11.52
C TYR A 147 7.43 17.05 -10.11
N TYR A 148 8.26 16.05 -9.85
CA TYR A 148 9.29 16.12 -8.84
C TYR A 148 10.48 16.84 -9.45
N GLY A 149 11.03 17.84 -8.78
CA GLY A 149 12.15 18.62 -9.29
C GLY A 149 13.30 18.73 -8.31
N TYR A 150 14.52 18.73 -8.82
CA TYR A 150 15.73 19.00 -8.04
C TYR A 150 16.52 20.12 -8.69
N TYR A 151 16.90 21.11 -7.91
CA TYR A 151 17.60 22.33 -8.34
C TYR A 151 18.97 22.41 -7.67
N ILE A 152 20.04 22.48 -8.46
CA ILE A 152 21.41 22.67 -7.96
C ILE A 152 22.00 23.93 -8.58
N PRO A 153 22.41 24.93 -7.77
CA PRO A 153 23.02 26.13 -8.29
C PRO A 153 24.42 25.86 -8.84
N ILE A 154 24.70 26.41 -10.01
CA ILE A 154 26.01 26.39 -10.65
C ILE A 154 26.74 27.65 -10.20
N MET A 155 27.73 27.44 -9.33
CA MET A 155 28.50 28.52 -8.73
C MET A 155 29.79 28.78 -9.51
N ASN A 156 30.01 30.03 -9.90
CA ASN A 156 31.30 30.50 -10.41
C ASN A 156 31.71 31.77 -9.67
N ASP A 157 32.93 31.79 -9.16
CA ASP A 157 33.49 32.90 -8.39
C ASP A 157 32.57 33.37 -7.22
N GLY A 158 31.89 32.44 -6.57
CA GLY A 158 30.98 32.71 -5.45
C GLY A 158 29.63 33.31 -5.83
N ARG A 159 29.30 33.35 -7.13
CA ARG A 159 28.00 33.81 -7.66
C ARG A 159 27.27 32.65 -8.37
N ILE A 160 25.97 32.62 -8.25
CA ILE A 160 25.12 31.69 -9.02
C ILE A 160 25.08 32.22 -10.47
N THR A 161 25.58 31.43 -11.42
CA THR A 161 25.60 31.77 -12.85
C THR A 161 24.50 31.07 -13.62
N ALA A 162 24.00 29.97 -13.14
CA ALA A 162 22.86 29.21 -13.64
C ALA A 162 22.39 28.21 -12.59
N VAL A 163 21.32 27.51 -12.84
CA VAL A 163 20.81 26.43 -12.01
C VAL A 163 20.59 25.19 -12.86
N ALA A 164 21.20 24.09 -12.47
CA ALA A 164 20.93 22.79 -13.03
C ALA A 164 19.60 22.26 -12.46
N PHE A 165 18.71 21.84 -13.31
CA PHE A 165 17.41 21.32 -12.96
C PHE A 165 17.23 19.93 -13.55
N ALA A 166 16.80 18.98 -12.71
CA ALA A 166 16.36 17.66 -13.13
C ALA A 166 14.93 17.42 -12.62
N ALA A 167 14.09 16.83 -13.45
CA ALA A 167 12.69 16.60 -13.12
C ALA A 167 12.19 15.28 -13.66
N GLU A 168 11.22 14.69 -12.96
CA GLU A 168 10.50 13.49 -13.35
C GLU A 168 9.00 13.73 -13.21
N ARG A 169 8.22 13.29 -14.21
CA ARG A 169 6.78 13.53 -14.24
C ARG A 169 6.05 12.72 -13.18
N LYS A 170 5.30 13.41 -12.34
CA LYS A 170 4.62 12.76 -11.19
C LYS A 170 3.55 11.76 -11.60
N ASN A 171 2.89 11.95 -12.72
CA ASN A 171 1.84 11.04 -13.19
C ASN A 171 2.40 9.65 -13.49
N GLU A 172 3.60 9.54 -14.07
CA GLU A 172 4.25 8.27 -14.42
C GLU A 172 4.55 7.45 -13.15
N ILE A 173 5.04 8.12 -12.12
CA ILE A 173 5.27 7.49 -10.79
C ILE A 173 3.94 7.07 -10.16
N THR A 174 2.89 7.88 -10.31
CA THR A 174 1.56 7.58 -9.78
C THR A 174 0.94 6.37 -10.48
N ASP A 175 1.13 6.23 -11.79
CA ASP A 175 0.64 5.11 -12.58
C ASP A 175 1.37 3.80 -12.22
N ALA A 176 2.69 3.85 -12.05
CA ALA A 176 3.47 2.72 -11.55
C ALA A 176 3.03 2.29 -10.14
N LEU A 177 2.76 3.24 -9.25
CA LEU A 177 2.22 2.95 -7.91
C LEU A 177 0.83 2.32 -7.99
N TRP A 178 -0.03 2.78 -8.89
CA TRP A 178 -1.37 2.22 -9.08
C TRP A 178 -1.32 0.74 -9.50
N GLU A 179 -0.43 0.37 -10.41
CA GLU A 179 -0.25 -1.03 -10.81
C GLU A 179 0.16 -1.91 -9.61
N ILE A 180 1.09 -1.43 -8.79
CA ILE A 180 1.51 -2.13 -7.57
C ILE A 180 0.35 -2.24 -6.58
N GLU A 181 -0.43 -1.18 -6.38
CA GLU A 181 -1.60 -1.17 -5.48
C GLU A 181 -2.65 -2.20 -5.92
N VAL A 182 -2.93 -2.30 -7.22
CA VAL A 182 -3.86 -3.31 -7.76
C VAL A 182 -3.37 -4.73 -7.52
N VAL A 183 -2.08 -5.01 -7.71
CA VAL A 183 -1.50 -6.33 -7.42
C VAL A 183 -1.63 -6.67 -5.94
N PHE A 184 -1.33 -5.73 -5.03
CA PHE A 184 -1.51 -5.95 -3.59
C PHE A 184 -2.98 -6.21 -3.22
N LEU A 185 -3.92 -5.46 -3.81
CA LEU A 185 -5.35 -5.65 -3.59
C LEU A 185 -5.81 -7.04 -4.03
N VAL A 186 -5.42 -7.48 -5.21
CA VAL A 186 -5.76 -8.81 -5.75
C VAL A 186 -5.18 -9.92 -4.85
N CYS A 187 -3.93 -9.80 -4.43
CA CYS A 187 -3.30 -10.73 -3.50
C CYS A 187 -4.03 -10.77 -2.14
N ALA A 188 -4.39 -9.61 -1.59
CA ALA A 188 -5.10 -9.50 -0.32
C ALA A 188 -6.48 -10.17 -0.39
N VAL A 189 -7.25 -9.92 -1.44
CA VAL A 189 -8.55 -10.56 -1.67
C VAL A 189 -8.39 -12.08 -1.84
N GLY A 190 -7.41 -12.52 -2.62
CA GLY A 190 -7.09 -13.94 -2.79
C GLY A 190 -6.78 -14.65 -1.47
N MET A 191 -5.98 -14.01 -0.61
CA MET A 191 -5.67 -14.52 0.73
C MET A 191 -6.91 -14.63 1.61
N VAL A 192 -7.76 -13.61 1.65
CA VAL A 192 -9.00 -13.63 2.44
C VAL A 192 -9.93 -14.75 1.96
N ILE A 193 -10.07 -14.96 0.65
CA ILE A 193 -10.87 -16.04 0.09
C ILE A 193 -10.29 -17.41 0.50
N LEU A 194 -8.99 -17.62 0.33
CA LEU A 194 -8.31 -18.87 0.66
C LEU A 194 -8.50 -19.22 2.14
N PHE A 195 -8.21 -18.28 3.04
CA PHE A 195 -8.40 -18.47 4.47
C PHE A 195 -9.88 -18.63 4.84
N GLY A 196 -10.78 -17.92 4.15
CA GLY A 196 -12.22 -18.08 4.32
C GLY A 196 -12.68 -19.51 4.05
N VAL A 197 -12.20 -20.12 2.97
CA VAL A 197 -12.47 -21.52 2.62
C VAL A 197 -11.93 -22.47 3.69
N ILE A 198 -10.69 -22.27 4.14
CA ILE A 198 -10.09 -23.09 5.20
C ILE A 198 -10.89 -22.96 6.49
N CYS A 199 -11.20 -21.73 6.92
CA CYS A 199 -12.02 -21.47 8.11
C CYS A 199 -13.41 -22.08 8.03
N PHE A 200 -14.03 -22.06 6.84
CA PHE A 200 -15.34 -22.69 6.60
C PHE A 200 -15.27 -24.19 6.88
N PHE A 201 -14.30 -24.91 6.32
CA PHE A 201 -14.18 -26.35 6.52
C PHE A 201 -13.84 -26.70 7.98
N LEU A 202 -12.92 -25.95 8.61
CA LEU A 202 -12.56 -26.15 10.02
C LEU A 202 -13.74 -25.88 10.94
N SER A 203 -14.45 -24.78 10.76
CA SER A 203 -15.63 -24.42 11.57
C SER A 203 -16.74 -25.44 11.42
N ARG A 204 -16.96 -25.96 10.20
CA ARG A 204 -17.95 -27.02 9.95
C ARG A 204 -17.59 -28.30 10.67
N ALA A 205 -16.32 -28.73 10.59
CA ALA A 205 -15.83 -29.93 11.26
C ALA A 205 -15.96 -29.82 12.79
N LEU A 206 -15.55 -28.67 13.34
CA LEU A 206 -15.57 -28.42 14.79
C LEU A 206 -17.02 -28.30 15.33
N SER A 207 -17.85 -27.50 14.66
CA SER A 207 -19.25 -27.29 15.05
C SER A 207 -20.06 -28.59 15.02
N GLY A 208 -19.80 -29.44 14.00
CA GLY A 208 -20.44 -30.75 13.95
C GLY A 208 -20.11 -31.64 15.14
N LYS A 209 -18.83 -31.70 15.51
CA LYS A 209 -18.36 -32.48 16.66
C LYS A 209 -18.82 -31.93 18.02
N MET A 210 -18.83 -30.61 18.17
CA MET A 210 -19.35 -29.97 19.40
C MET A 210 -20.85 -30.22 19.57
N LYS A 211 -21.64 -30.18 18.50
CA LYS A 211 -23.07 -30.47 18.55
C LYS A 211 -23.34 -31.93 18.90
N GLU A 212 -22.53 -32.85 18.37
CA GLU A 212 -22.60 -34.29 18.74
C GLU A 212 -22.25 -34.48 20.21
N THR A 213 -21.24 -33.81 20.74
CA THR A 213 -20.86 -33.87 22.15
C THR A 213 -21.97 -33.28 23.02
N GLY A 214 -22.55 -32.13 22.65
CA GLY A 214 -23.66 -31.52 23.39
C GLY A 214 -24.87 -32.43 23.48
N SER A 215 -25.28 -33.05 22.38
CA SER A 215 -26.43 -33.99 22.40
C SER A 215 -26.19 -35.23 23.24
N ARG A 216 -24.93 -35.67 23.37
CA ARG A 216 -24.57 -36.80 24.26
C ARG A 216 -24.61 -36.40 25.72
N VAL A 217 -24.16 -35.20 26.05
CA VAL A 217 -24.24 -34.67 27.43
C VAL A 217 -25.70 -34.50 27.84
N ASP A 218 -26.57 -34.02 26.92
CA ASP A 218 -28.01 -33.90 27.17
C ASP A 218 -28.66 -35.26 27.36
N ALA A 219 -28.34 -36.30 26.54
CA ALA A 219 -28.84 -37.66 26.71
C ALA A 219 -28.39 -38.29 28.04
N LEU A 220 -27.14 -38.01 28.45
CA LEU A 220 -26.64 -38.41 29.78
C LEU A 220 -27.41 -37.74 30.93
N ALA A 221 -27.71 -36.46 30.81
CA ALA A 221 -28.49 -35.71 31.81
C ALA A 221 -29.93 -36.22 31.91
N GLU A 222 -30.49 -36.81 30.85
CA GLU A 222 -31.79 -37.46 30.77
C GLU A 222 -31.77 -38.93 31.22
N GLY A 223 -30.57 -39.48 31.61
CA GLY A 223 -30.42 -40.82 32.11
C GLY A 223 -30.30 -41.93 31.06
N ASP A 224 -30.12 -41.58 29.79
CA ASP A 224 -29.90 -42.55 28.71
C ASP A 224 -28.41 -42.96 28.63
N LEU A 225 -28.11 -44.13 29.22
CA LEU A 225 -26.77 -44.72 29.25
C LEU A 225 -26.43 -45.57 28.01
N SER A 226 -27.33 -45.66 27.04
CA SER A 226 -27.21 -46.56 25.87
C SER A 226 -26.31 -45.99 24.75
N ALA A 227 -25.98 -44.71 24.77
CA ALA A 227 -25.25 -44.03 23.71
C ALA A 227 -23.72 -44.27 23.74
N ARG A 228 -23.30 -45.54 23.74
CA ARG A 228 -21.89 -45.95 23.79
C ARG A 228 -21.30 -46.09 22.39
N LYS A 229 -21.03 -44.99 21.70
CA LYS A 229 -20.31 -45.01 20.42
C LYS A 229 -19.04 -44.18 20.52
N GLU A 230 -17.89 -44.84 20.35
CA GLU A 230 -16.60 -44.17 20.28
C GLU A 230 -16.56 -43.19 19.09
N SER A 231 -16.33 -41.90 19.35
CA SER A 231 -16.33 -40.89 18.32
C SER A 231 -14.92 -40.67 17.79
N ASP A 232 -14.78 -40.76 16.52
CA ASP A 232 -13.55 -40.41 15.81
C ASP A 232 -13.44 -38.89 15.70
N SER A 233 -12.62 -38.26 16.51
CA SER A 233 -12.40 -36.82 16.51
C SER A 233 -11.01 -36.47 16.02
N ILE A 234 -10.95 -35.50 15.10
CA ILE A 234 -9.70 -34.98 14.51
C ILE A 234 -8.91 -34.17 15.54
N VAL A 235 -9.61 -33.52 16.47
CA VAL A 235 -8.99 -32.65 17.48
C VAL A 235 -8.82 -33.44 18.78
N ARG A 236 -7.58 -33.53 19.24
CA ARG A 236 -7.18 -34.32 20.41
C ARG A 236 -7.95 -33.94 21.70
N GLU A 237 -8.19 -32.63 21.86
CA GLU A 237 -8.92 -32.10 23.03
C GLU A 237 -10.39 -32.55 23.05
N ILE A 238 -11.05 -32.53 21.90
CA ILE A 238 -12.44 -32.99 21.74
C ILE A 238 -12.50 -34.50 21.94
N ARG A 239 -11.52 -35.25 21.47
CA ARG A 239 -11.41 -36.68 21.68
C ARG A 239 -11.25 -37.01 23.19
N ASN A 240 -10.42 -36.23 23.90
CA ASN A 240 -10.23 -36.39 25.33
C ASN A 240 -11.50 -36.07 26.14
N LEU A 241 -12.21 -35.01 25.78
CA LEU A 241 -13.51 -34.65 26.36
C LEU A 241 -14.53 -35.78 26.17
N LEU A 242 -14.65 -36.30 24.96
CA LEU A 242 -15.56 -37.43 24.66
C LEU A 242 -15.18 -38.70 25.41
N ARG A 243 -13.88 -38.98 25.57
CA ARG A 243 -13.36 -40.11 26.31
C ARG A 243 -13.69 -40.03 27.81
N ASN A 244 -13.47 -38.83 28.39
CA ASN A 244 -13.79 -38.59 29.81
C ASN A 244 -15.29 -38.71 30.06
N THR A 245 -16.14 -38.21 29.16
CA THR A 245 -17.59 -38.34 29.26
C THR A 245 -18.04 -39.80 29.16
N SER A 246 -17.38 -40.59 28.27
CA SER A 246 -17.67 -42.03 28.16
C SER A 246 -17.21 -42.86 29.41
N GLN A 247 -16.20 -42.37 30.13
CA GLN A 247 -15.76 -43.00 31.41
C GLN A 247 -16.70 -42.70 32.58
N MET A 248 -17.39 -41.56 32.57
CA MET A 248 -18.41 -41.24 33.57
C MET A 248 -19.69 -42.10 33.45
N GLN A 249 -19.85 -42.79 32.30
CA GLN A 249 -20.98 -43.71 32.05
C GLN A 249 -20.74 -45.14 32.50
N ARG A 250 -19.59 -45.45 33.08
CA ARG A 250 -19.29 -46.74 33.67
C ARG A 250 -19.49 -46.72 35.19
#